data_fbff0d545b13f8b47deb026fa7f1d61e
#
_entry.id   fbff0d545b13f8b47deb026fa7f1d61e
#
_cell.length_a   1.000
_cell.length_b   1.000
_cell.length_c   1.000
_cell.angle_alpha   90.00
_cell.angle_beta   90.00
_cell.angle_gamma   90.00
#
_symmetry.space_group_name_H-M   'P 1'
#
loop_
_entity.id
_entity.type
_entity.pdbx_description
1 polymer ?
#
loop_
_entity_poly.entity_id
_entity_poly.type
_entity_poly.pdbx_seq_one_letter_code
_entity_poly.pdbx_strand_id
1 'polypeptide(L)'
;MAYLQRFIDGGRPGFDWRVLVIGGRAVAAMRRIGGKGWIHNFAQGATCEAAELDAALAQTAVRATEALGLDYAGVDLIPDSRDAARPLVLEVNGVAAWRGLQSVTSIDVAAALADDLLFRKVPAQRGELAQTGEAVVALHGRHG
;
A
#
# COMPACT_ATOMS: atom_id res chain seq x y z
N MET A 1 -12.86 -26.92 -6.36
CA MET A 1 -13.45 -25.78 -5.62
C MET A 1 -13.55 -24.61 -6.60
N ALA A 2 -14.72 -24.01 -6.81
CA ALA A 2 -14.89 -22.84 -7.66
C ALA A 2 -14.78 -21.57 -6.80
N TYR A 3 -14.01 -20.57 -7.27
CA TYR A 3 -13.92 -19.25 -6.65
C TYR A 3 -14.80 -18.28 -7.42
N LEU A 4 -15.79 -17.71 -6.77
CA LEU A 4 -16.75 -16.79 -7.38
C LEU A 4 -16.69 -15.45 -6.68
N GLN A 5 -16.51 -14.37 -7.47
CA GLN A 5 -16.57 -12.98 -7.01
C GLN A 5 -17.61 -12.20 -7.79
N ARG A 6 -18.21 -11.19 -7.13
CA ARG A 6 -19.03 -10.23 -7.84
C ARG A 6 -18.16 -9.39 -8.77
N PHE A 7 -18.53 -9.32 -10.03
CA PHE A 7 -17.90 -8.40 -10.97
C PHE A 7 -18.22 -6.96 -10.59
N ILE A 8 -17.18 -6.12 -10.52
CA ILE A 8 -17.30 -4.67 -10.34
C ILE A 8 -16.91 -4.02 -11.65
N ASP A 9 -17.83 -3.25 -12.23
CA ASP A 9 -17.57 -2.51 -13.46
C ASP A 9 -16.79 -1.23 -13.13
N GLY A 10 -15.54 -1.16 -13.58
CA GLY A 10 -14.66 0.01 -13.41
C GLY A 10 -14.90 1.13 -14.43
N GLY A 11 -16.00 1.07 -15.21
CA GLY A 11 -16.30 2.06 -16.25
C GLY A 11 -15.75 1.69 -17.63
N ARG A 12 -15.83 2.63 -18.58
CA ARG A 12 -15.34 2.46 -19.96
C ARG A 12 -14.63 3.72 -20.45
N PRO A 13 -13.30 3.69 -20.67
CA PRO A 13 -12.41 2.55 -20.42
C PRO A 13 -12.36 2.23 -18.93
N GLY A 14 -12.29 0.93 -18.59
CA GLY A 14 -12.17 0.49 -17.23
C GLY A 14 -10.79 0.87 -16.68
N PHE A 15 -10.74 1.23 -15.40
CA PHE A 15 -9.49 1.52 -14.71
C PHE A 15 -9.55 1.07 -13.26
N ASP A 16 -8.39 0.92 -12.67
CA ASP A 16 -8.20 0.81 -11.24
C ASP A 16 -7.10 1.76 -10.76
N TRP A 17 -7.04 1.99 -9.46
CA TRP A 17 -5.95 2.70 -8.82
C TRP A 17 -5.00 1.71 -8.17
N ARG A 18 -3.70 2.00 -8.22
CA ARG A 18 -2.71 1.45 -7.30
C ARG A 18 -2.21 2.56 -6.41
N VAL A 19 -2.45 2.41 -5.10
CA VAL A 19 -1.97 3.32 -4.06
C VAL A 19 -0.81 2.66 -3.34
N LEU A 20 0.31 3.36 -3.22
CA LEU A 20 1.46 2.92 -2.44
C LEU A 20 1.36 3.44 -1.02
N VAL A 21 1.42 2.54 -0.05
CA VAL A 21 1.46 2.84 1.37
C VAL A 21 2.83 2.49 1.93
N ILE A 22 3.44 3.41 2.65
CA ILE A 22 4.73 3.23 3.34
C ILE A 22 4.59 3.80 4.75
N GLY A 23 4.84 2.97 5.76
CA GLY A 23 4.84 3.36 7.15
C GLY A 23 3.54 4.04 7.60
N GLY A 24 2.40 3.46 7.26
CA GLY A 24 1.07 3.98 7.61
C GLY A 24 0.64 5.23 6.85
N ARG A 25 1.32 5.58 5.74
CA ARG A 25 0.98 6.75 4.91
C ARG A 25 0.86 6.36 3.46
N ALA A 26 -0.22 6.77 2.82
CA ALA A 26 -0.33 6.72 1.37
C ALA A 26 0.60 7.80 0.78
N VAL A 27 1.54 7.39 -0.07
CA VAL A 27 2.61 8.27 -0.57
C VAL A 27 2.44 8.64 -2.03
N ALA A 28 1.85 7.77 -2.83
CA ALA A 28 1.59 8.03 -4.25
C ALA A 28 0.45 7.14 -4.76
N ALA A 29 -0.18 7.58 -5.84
CA ALA A 29 -1.19 6.81 -6.55
C ALA A 29 -0.97 6.88 -8.06
N MET A 30 -1.35 5.81 -8.76
CA MET A 30 -1.47 5.78 -10.21
C MET A 30 -2.80 5.17 -10.62
N ARG A 31 -3.29 5.54 -11.79
CA ARG A 31 -4.35 4.82 -12.51
C ARG A 31 -3.74 3.85 -13.49
N ARG A 32 -4.30 2.64 -13.53
CA ARG A 32 -4.02 1.68 -14.58
C ARG A 32 -5.24 1.59 -15.47
N ILE A 33 -5.09 2.02 -16.70
CA ILE A 33 -6.18 2.02 -17.67
C ILE A 33 -6.04 0.77 -18.51
N GLY A 34 -7.06 -0.08 -18.48
CA GLY A 34 -7.07 -1.34 -19.24
C GLY A 34 -7.12 -1.11 -20.74
N GLY A 35 -6.47 -2.03 -21.49
CA GLY A 35 -6.62 -2.13 -22.93
C GLY A 35 -8.00 -2.70 -23.33
N LYS A 36 -8.03 -3.58 -24.33
CA LYS A 36 -9.28 -4.17 -24.88
C LYS A 36 -9.93 -5.26 -24.00
N GLY A 37 -9.50 -5.45 -22.74
CA GLY A 37 -10.00 -6.50 -21.84
C GLY A 37 -10.52 -5.96 -20.50
N TRP A 38 -11.02 -6.85 -19.66
CA TRP A 38 -11.50 -6.56 -18.31
C TRP A 38 -10.38 -6.64 -17.24
N ILE A 39 -9.17 -7.04 -17.64
CA ILE A 39 -8.01 -7.15 -16.76
C ILE A 39 -7.11 -5.92 -16.96
N HIS A 40 -6.88 -5.16 -15.90
CA HIS A 40 -6.08 -3.94 -15.90
C HIS A 40 -4.68 -4.20 -15.33
N ASN A 41 -3.89 -5.07 -15.98
CA ASN A 41 -2.56 -5.42 -15.52
C ASN A 41 -1.48 -4.75 -16.37
N PHE A 42 -0.51 -4.07 -15.72
CA PHE A 42 0.62 -3.43 -16.41
C PHE A 42 1.39 -4.42 -17.30
N ALA A 43 1.56 -5.68 -16.83
CA ALA A 43 2.20 -6.75 -17.60
C ALA A 43 1.44 -7.12 -18.89
N GLN A 44 0.17 -6.73 -19.03
CA GLN A 44 -0.70 -7.00 -20.18
C GLN A 44 -0.97 -5.75 -21.03
N GLY A 45 -0.13 -4.71 -20.89
CA GLY A 45 -0.20 -3.52 -21.74
C GLY A 45 -1.18 -2.45 -21.24
N ALA A 46 -1.55 -2.46 -19.96
CA ALA A 46 -2.27 -1.33 -19.35
C ALA A 46 -1.38 -0.08 -19.35
N THR A 47 -1.98 1.07 -19.64
CA THR A 47 -1.31 2.37 -19.53
C THR A 47 -1.36 2.84 -18.09
N CYS A 48 -0.22 3.27 -17.55
CA CYS A 48 -0.15 3.92 -16.24
C CYS A 48 -0.22 5.44 -16.40
N GLU A 49 -1.03 6.08 -15.58
CA GLU A 49 -1.14 7.53 -15.48
C GLU A 49 -1.01 7.97 -14.03
N ALA A 50 -0.45 9.16 -13.79
CA ALA A 50 -0.48 9.77 -12.47
C ALA A 50 -1.94 9.91 -11.99
N ALA A 51 -2.18 9.62 -10.72
CA ALA A 51 -3.47 9.83 -10.10
C ALA A 51 -3.34 10.80 -8.93
N GLU A 52 -4.33 11.67 -8.78
CA GLU A 52 -4.46 12.46 -7.56
C GLU A 52 -4.77 11.51 -6.39
N LEU A 53 -4.02 11.67 -5.31
CA LEU A 53 -4.20 10.93 -4.07
C LEU A 53 -5.16 11.71 -3.17
N ASP A 54 -6.46 11.59 -3.41
CA ASP A 54 -7.48 12.18 -2.58
C ASP A 54 -7.60 11.49 -1.20
N ALA A 55 -8.35 12.10 -0.31
CA ALA A 55 -8.50 11.61 1.06
C ALA A 55 -9.19 10.24 1.12
N ALA A 56 -10.15 9.95 0.23
CA ALA A 56 -10.88 8.68 0.22
C ALA A 56 -9.98 7.53 -0.22
N LEU A 57 -9.20 7.72 -1.29
CA LEU A 57 -8.20 6.77 -1.75
C LEU A 57 -7.13 6.53 -0.69
N ALA A 58 -6.56 7.61 -0.12
CA ALA A 58 -5.52 7.52 0.88
C ALA A 58 -5.97 6.76 2.12
N GLN A 59 -7.11 7.14 2.70
CA GLN A 59 -7.65 6.51 3.91
C GLN A 59 -7.99 5.04 3.67
N THR A 60 -8.62 4.72 2.53
CA THR A 60 -9.00 3.34 2.21
C THR A 60 -7.76 2.46 2.07
N ALA A 61 -6.73 2.93 1.37
CA ALA A 61 -5.48 2.18 1.20
C ALA A 61 -4.73 1.98 2.53
N VAL A 62 -4.61 3.03 3.35
CA VAL A 62 -3.95 2.94 4.67
C VAL A 62 -4.68 1.95 5.56
N ARG A 63 -6.01 2.06 5.71
CA ARG A 63 -6.80 1.13 6.53
C ARG A 63 -6.71 -0.32 6.05
N ALA A 64 -6.68 -0.56 4.74
CA ALA A 64 -6.51 -1.90 4.18
C ALA A 64 -5.14 -2.49 4.51
N THR A 65 -4.08 -1.67 4.47
CA THR A 65 -2.71 -2.05 4.83
C THR A 65 -2.59 -2.37 6.32
N GLU A 66 -3.14 -1.51 7.17
CA GLU A 66 -3.17 -1.67 8.64
C GLU A 66 -3.94 -2.93 9.06
N ALA A 67 -5.08 -3.21 8.43
CA ALA A 67 -5.90 -4.39 8.71
C ALA A 67 -5.16 -5.72 8.51
N LEU A 68 -4.10 -5.72 7.69
CA LEU A 68 -3.23 -6.87 7.45
C LEU A 68 -1.91 -6.81 8.24
N GLY A 69 -1.72 -5.79 9.08
CA GLY A 69 -0.50 -5.61 9.87
C GLY A 69 0.73 -5.31 9.01
N LEU A 70 0.55 -4.69 7.84
CA LEU A 70 1.62 -4.38 6.91
C LEU A 70 2.10 -2.94 7.10
N ASP A 71 3.41 -2.74 6.99
CA ASP A 71 4.05 -1.41 6.98
C ASP A 71 4.20 -0.85 5.57
N TYR A 72 4.22 -1.74 4.59
CA TYR A 72 4.39 -1.43 3.18
C TYR A 72 3.40 -2.25 2.37
N ALA A 73 2.68 -1.60 1.47
CA ALA A 73 1.79 -2.28 0.54
C ALA A 73 1.51 -1.45 -0.72
N GLY A 74 1.27 -2.17 -1.83
CA GLY A 74 0.55 -1.64 -2.98
C GLY A 74 -0.90 -2.08 -2.91
N VAL A 75 -1.81 -1.14 -2.73
CA VAL A 75 -3.24 -1.40 -2.61
C VAL A 75 -3.92 -1.11 -3.94
N ASP A 76 -4.59 -2.12 -4.49
CA ASP A 76 -5.35 -1.99 -5.72
C ASP A 76 -6.82 -1.70 -5.38
N LEU A 77 -7.33 -0.61 -5.94
CA LEU A 77 -8.67 -0.11 -5.66
C LEU A 77 -9.42 0.13 -6.97
N ILE A 78 -10.73 -0.08 -6.93
CA ILE A 78 -11.63 0.17 -8.06
C ILE A 78 -12.76 1.09 -7.62
N PRO A 79 -13.26 2.00 -8.51
CA PRO A 79 -14.44 2.80 -8.17
C PRO A 79 -15.66 1.88 -7.93
N ASP A 80 -16.45 2.15 -6.89
CA ASP A 80 -17.76 1.53 -6.77
C ASP A 80 -18.73 2.29 -7.69
N SER A 81 -19.27 1.61 -8.69
CA SER A 81 -20.25 2.20 -9.61
C SER A 81 -21.53 2.72 -8.92
N ARG A 82 -21.77 2.30 -7.66
CA ARG A 82 -22.92 2.73 -6.85
C ARG A 82 -22.63 3.93 -5.96
N ASP A 83 -21.34 4.14 -5.65
CA ASP A 83 -20.87 5.23 -4.80
C ASP A 83 -19.43 5.57 -5.16
N ALA A 84 -19.25 6.52 -6.07
CA ALA A 84 -17.93 6.94 -6.54
C ALA A 84 -17.02 7.51 -5.43
N ALA A 85 -17.60 7.93 -4.29
CA ALA A 85 -16.84 8.41 -3.14
C ALA A 85 -16.23 7.26 -2.29
N ARG A 86 -16.57 6.00 -2.57
CA ARG A 86 -16.12 4.83 -1.81
C ARG A 86 -15.37 3.85 -2.71
N PRO A 87 -14.06 4.02 -2.89
CA PRO A 87 -13.28 3.04 -3.62
C PRO A 87 -13.29 1.68 -2.89
N LEU A 88 -13.40 0.61 -3.67
CA LEU A 88 -13.38 -0.76 -3.16
C LEU A 88 -11.98 -1.34 -3.28
N VAL A 89 -11.50 -2.01 -2.24
CA VAL A 89 -10.22 -2.73 -2.26
C VAL A 89 -10.38 -4.01 -3.05
N LEU A 90 -9.54 -4.21 -4.07
CA LEU A 90 -9.43 -5.43 -4.84
C LEU A 90 -8.35 -6.35 -4.26
N GLU A 91 -7.19 -5.78 -3.96
CA GLU A 91 -6.01 -6.52 -3.55
C GLU A 91 -5.10 -5.64 -2.68
N VAL A 92 -4.40 -6.27 -1.72
CA VAL A 92 -3.33 -5.66 -0.94
C VAL A 92 -2.06 -6.49 -1.11
N ASN A 93 -1.05 -5.90 -1.73
CA ASN A 93 0.21 -6.53 -2.06
C ASN A 93 1.30 -6.10 -1.08
N GLY A 94 1.73 -7.00 -0.18
CA GLY A 94 2.83 -6.74 0.77
C GLY A 94 4.22 -6.73 0.13
N VAL A 95 4.35 -7.19 -1.12
CA VAL A 95 5.58 -7.11 -1.93
C VAL A 95 5.22 -6.44 -3.25
N ALA A 96 4.83 -5.17 -3.18
CA ALA A 96 4.33 -4.45 -4.33
C ALA A 96 5.43 -4.09 -5.33
N ALA A 97 5.23 -4.46 -6.59
CA ALA A 97 6.02 -3.91 -7.69
C ALA A 97 5.57 -2.46 -7.96
N TRP A 98 6.49 -1.52 -7.84
CA TRP A 98 6.23 -0.08 -7.98
C TRP A 98 6.83 0.56 -9.24
N ARG A 99 7.38 -0.23 -10.17
CA ARG A 99 7.99 0.27 -11.41
C ARG A 99 7.05 1.15 -12.24
N GLY A 100 5.79 0.71 -12.40
CA GLY A 100 4.77 1.49 -13.11
C GLY A 100 4.44 2.80 -12.39
N LEU A 101 4.35 2.77 -11.07
CA LEU A 101 4.11 3.96 -10.26
C LEU A 101 5.27 4.96 -10.36
N GLN A 102 6.52 4.48 -10.29
CA GLN A 102 7.71 5.32 -10.43
C GLN A 102 7.76 6.06 -11.76
N SER A 103 7.22 5.48 -12.83
CA SER A 103 7.23 6.14 -14.15
C SER A 103 6.26 7.32 -14.27
N VAL A 104 5.33 7.47 -13.34
CA VAL A 104 4.26 8.49 -13.39
C VAL A 104 4.16 9.35 -12.12
N THR A 105 5.07 9.16 -11.16
CA THR A 105 5.16 9.98 -9.95
C THR A 105 6.51 10.69 -9.87
N SER A 106 6.53 11.86 -9.25
CA SER A 106 7.77 12.59 -8.92
C SER A 106 8.43 12.10 -7.62
N ILE A 107 7.75 11.23 -6.86
CA ILE A 107 8.28 10.69 -5.60
C ILE A 107 9.30 9.60 -5.94
N ASP A 108 10.49 9.68 -5.37
CA ASP A 108 11.46 8.58 -5.39
C ASP A 108 11.00 7.51 -4.40
N VAL A 109 10.42 6.44 -4.94
CA VAL A 109 9.87 5.35 -4.13
C VAL A 109 10.95 4.60 -3.35
N ALA A 110 12.14 4.42 -3.95
CA ALA A 110 13.24 3.75 -3.28
C ALA A 110 13.76 4.58 -2.10
N ALA A 111 13.91 5.89 -2.29
CA ALA A 111 14.29 6.79 -1.21
C ALA A 111 13.24 6.81 -0.09
N ALA A 112 11.94 6.88 -0.42
CA ALA A 112 10.87 6.87 0.57
C ALA A 112 10.85 5.58 1.42
N LEU A 113 11.12 4.43 0.81
CA LEU A 113 11.25 3.14 1.52
C LEU A 113 12.49 3.11 2.41
N ALA A 114 13.63 3.60 1.91
CA ALA A 114 14.87 3.66 2.67
C ALA A 114 14.74 4.59 3.89
N ASP A 115 14.12 5.75 3.72
CA ASP A 115 13.88 6.72 4.79
C ASP A 115 12.97 6.12 5.89
N ASP A 116 11.90 5.44 5.50
CA ASP A 116 11.02 4.78 6.47
C ASP A 116 11.77 3.71 7.27
N LEU A 117 12.56 2.89 6.61
CA LEU A 117 13.35 1.86 7.25
C LEU A 117 14.40 2.45 8.19
N LEU A 118 15.23 3.38 7.70
CA LEU A 118 16.39 3.88 8.41
C LEU A 118 16.04 4.83 9.55
N PHE A 119 15.03 5.68 9.37
CA PHE A 119 14.74 6.74 10.32
C PHE A 119 13.53 6.45 11.24
N ARG A 120 12.69 5.50 10.87
CA ARG A 120 11.50 5.17 11.68
C ARG A 120 11.51 3.75 12.23
N LYS A 121 11.89 2.74 11.45
CA LYS A 121 11.84 1.34 11.88
C LYS A 121 13.06 0.91 12.69
N VAL A 122 14.25 1.14 12.16
CA VAL A 122 15.50 0.74 12.85
C VAL A 122 15.67 1.45 14.21
N PRO A 123 15.43 2.76 14.34
CA PRO A 123 15.49 3.42 15.66
C PRO A 123 14.45 2.90 16.65
N ALA A 124 13.21 2.65 16.23
CA ALA A 124 12.16 2.12 17.09
C ALA A 124 12.55 0.75 17.66
N GLN A 125 13.02 -0.17 16.82
CA GLN A 125 13.48 -1.49 17.23
C GLN A 125 14.66 -1.43 18.21
N ARG A 126 15.60 -0.50 18.03
CA ARG A 126 16.72 -0.30 18.97
C ARG A 126 16.23 0.18 20.33
N GLY A 127 15.22 1.05 20.36
CA GLY A 127 14.61 1.52 21.60
C GLY A 127 13.90 0.40 22.39
N GLU A 128 13.17 -0.46 21.70
CA GLU A 128 12.50 -1.62 22.30
C GLU A 128 13.50 -2.64 22.87
N LEU A 129 14.58 -2.93 22.14
CA LEU A 129 15.64 -3.83 22.61
C LEU A 129 16.39 -3.26 23.82
N ALA A 130 16.61 -1.95 23.88
CA ALA A 130 17.23 -1.30 25.03
C ALA A 130 16.34 -1.41 26.27
N GLN A 131 15.04 -1.16 26.15
CA GLN A 131 14.09 -1.27 27.26
C GLN A 131 13.95 -2.71 27.78
N THR A 132 13.93 -3.71 26.88
CA THR A 132 13.91 -5.13 27.28
C THR A 132 15.21 -5.56 27.94
N GLY A 133 16.36 -5.04 27.48
CA GLY A 133 17.66 -5.30 28.07
C GLY A 133 17.78 -4.77 29.51
N GLU A 134 17.28 -3.56 29.78
CA GLU A 134 17.25 -2.98 31.12
C GLU A 134 16.31 -3.75 32.05
N ALA A 135 15.16 -4.21 31.57
CA ALA A 135 14.24 -5.04 32.34
C ALA A 135 14.84 -6.38 32.75
N VAL A 136 15.63 -7.02 31.91
CA VAL A 136 16.32 -8.29 32.17
C VAL A 136 17.41 -8.07 33.23
N VAL A 137 18.18 -7.01 33.16
CA VAL A 137 19.24 -6.67 34.13
C VAL A 137 18.62 -6.37 35.52
N ALA A 138 17.48 -5.69 35.55
CA ALA A 138 16.79 -5.39 36.82
C ALA A 138 16.24 -6.65 37.52
N LEU A 139 15.87 -7.68 36.79
CA LEU A 139 15.40 -8.96 37.36
C LEU A 139 16.55 -9.81 37.95
N HIS A 140 17.76 -9.72 37.43
CA HIS A 140 18.94 -10.46 37.92
C HIS A 140 19.63 -9.77 39.10
N GLY A 141 19.37 -8.49 39.35
CA GLY A 141 19.95 -7.72 40.45
C GLY A 141 19.24 -7.86 41.82
N ARG A 142 18.17 -8.66 41.94
CA ARG A 142 17.40 -8.83 43.19
C ARG A 142 17.63 -10.12 43.95
N HIS A 143 18.62 -10.90 43.60
CA HIS A 143 19.02 -12.12 44.29
C HIS A 143 20.51 -12.08 44.62
N GLY A 144 20.89 -11.12 45.44
CA GLY A 144 22.19 -11.01 46.08
C GLY A 144 22.03 -10.56 47.50
#